data_2c6a7f25376cacd70e4aef7f394730e4
#
_entry.id   2c6a7f25376cacd70e4aef7f394730e4
#
_cell.length_a   1.000
_cell.length_b   1.000
_cell.length_c   1.000
_cell.angle_alpha   90.00
_cell.angle_beta   90.00
_cell.angle_gamma   90.00
#
_symmetry.space_group_name_H-M   'P 1'
#
loop_
_entity.id
_entity.type
_entity.pdbx_description
1 polymer ?
#
loop_
_entity_poly.entity_id
_entity_poly.type
_entity_poly.pdbx_seq_one_letter_code
_entity_poly.pdbx_strand_id
1 'polypeptide(L)'
;MTTQTQPRQSFSETYRRHGYFFKEAAMLTIGLGVVIHLLRVIFGDDFAMQYVVTPTTDKILLVPMTYAGITGILLLVRQRVVFVNKRHRALFTGSVVYIAGSVPLHIYCSYIIWDTHLMTWFPMWFSYFLLIVVYPVFLTLFWKLQYKN
;
A
#
# COMPACT_ATOMS: atom_id res chain seq x y z
N MET A 1 40.54 0.48 26.37
CA MET A 1 39.54 0.69 25.32
C MET A 1 38.54 -0.44 25.44
N THR A 2 37.43 -0.19 26.13
CA THR A 2 36.31 -1.15 26.27
C THR A 2 35.43 -1.04 25.06
N THR A 3 35.53 -2.00 24.14
CA THR A 3 34.61 -2.18 23.01
C THR A 3 33.22 -2.46 23.61
N GLN A 4 32.36 -1.46 23.67
CA GLN A 4 30.93 -1.67 23.91
C GLN A 4 30.38 -2.47 22.73
N THR A 5 30.20 -3.77 22.90
CA THR A 5 29.39 -4.59 22.03
C THR A 5 27.95 -4.10 22.12
N GLN A 6 27.47 -3.40 21.09
CA GLN A 6 26.05 -3.06 20.97
C GLN A 6 25.23 -4.35 21.14
N PRO A 7 24.23 -4.35 22.03
CA PRO A 7 23.39 -5.52 22.22
C PRO A 7 22.74 -5.84 20.87
N ARG A 8 22.91 -7.08 20.40
CA ARG A 8 22.25 -7.61 19.21
C ARG A 8 20.75 -7.39 19.39
N GLN A 9 20.18 -6.49 18.60
CA GLN A 9 18.74 -6.27 18.61
C GLN A 9 18.04 -7.62 18.40
N SER A 10 17.14 -7.96 19.31
CA SER A 10 16.43 -9.24 19.22
C SER A 10 15.62 -9.27 17.94
N PHE A 11 15.51 -10.44 17.32
CA PHE A 11 14.72 -10.64 16.11
C PHE A 11 13.27 -10.13 16.27
N SER A 12 12.73 -10.16 17.48
CA SER A 12 11.40 -9.63 17.81
C SER A 12 11.33 -8.11 17.75
N GLU A 13 12.40 -7.39 18.10
CA GLU A 13 12.45 -5.92 18.01
C GLU A 13 12.56 -5.43 16.59
N THR A 14 13.44 -6.05 15.79
CA THR A 14 13.54 -5.77 14.34
C THR A 14 12.21 -6.05 13.65
N TYR A 15 11.53 -7.11 14.07
CA TYR A 15 10.25 -7.51 13.49
C TYR A 15 9.11 -6.57 13.86
N ARG A 16 9.07 -6.10 15.11
CA ARG A 16 8.12 -5.11 15.60
C ARG A 16 8.30 -3.79 14.85
N ARG A 17 9.55 -3.42 14.58
CA ARG A 17 9.93 -2.22 13.85
C ARG A 17 9.48 -2.28 12.39
N HIS A 18 9.71 -3.39 11.69
CA HIS A 18 9.25 -3.58 10.30
C HIS A 18 7.73 -3.69 10.19
N GLY A 19 7.07 -4.33 11.14
CA GLY A 19 5.62 -4.37 11.19
C GLY A 19 5.00 -2.98 11.38
N TYR A 20 5.65 -2.13 12.17
CA TYR A 20 5.24 -0.74 12.40
C TYR A 20 5.31 0.07 11.10
N PHE A 21 6.41 -0.05 10.35
CA PHE A 21 6.57 0.63 9.07
C PHE A 21 5.61 0.11 7.98
N PHE A 22 5.13 -1.13 8.06
CA PHE A 22 4.08 -1.63 7.15
C PHE A 22 2.82 -0.77 7.26
N LYS A 23 2.37 -0.50 8.48
CA LYS A 23 1.15 0.28 8.71
C LYS A 23 1.26 1.67 8.08
N GLU A 24 2.34 2.40 8.37
CA GLU A 24 2.57 3.74 7.84
C GLU A 24 2.70 3.73 6.31
N ALA A 25 3.48 2.81 5.76
CA ALA A 25 3.65 2.68 4.32
C ALA A 25 2.35 2.31 3.61
N ALA A 26 1.56 1.39 4.17
CA ALA A 26 0.27 1.00 3.62
C ALA A 26 -0.75 2.14 3.70
N MET A 27 -0.81 2.86 4.83
CA MET A 27 -1.68 4.03 4.99
C MET A 27 -1.29 5.16 4.03
N LEU A 28 0.00 5.41 3.85
CA LEU A 28 0.49 6.40 2.89
C LEU A 28 0.13 6.00 1.45
N THR A 29 0.34 4.73 1.08
CA THR A 29 -0.03 4.22 -0.24
C THR A 29 -1.52 4.42 -0.52
N ILE A 30 -2.38 4.02 0.41
CA ILE A 30 -3.83 4.17 0.26
C ILE A 30 -4.23 5.66 0.28
N GLY A 31 -3.61 6.48 1.13
CA GLY A 31 -3.85 7.92 1.17
C GLY A 31 -3.52 8.62 -0.13
N LEU A 32 -2.39 8.30 -0.75
CA LEU A 32 -2.02 8.79 -2.09
C LEU A 32 -3.03 8.31 -3.15
N GLY A 33 -3.43 7.03 -3.09
CA GLY A 33 -4.46 6.49 -3.96
C GLY A 33 -5.80 7.23 -3.82
N VAL A 34 -6.21 7.56 -2.58
CA VAL A 34 -7.41 8.38 -2.33
C VAL A 34 -7.32 9.73 -3.03
N VAL A 35 -6.20 10.44 -2.88
CA VAL A 35 -5.99 11.75 -3.52
C VAL A 35 -6.07 11.63 -5.04
N ILE A 36 -5.37 10.66 -5.62
CA ILE A 36 -5.34 10.44 -7.07
C ILE A 36 -6.74 10.16 -7.62
N HIS A 37 -7.46 9.21 -7.03
CA HIS A 37 -8.81 8.86 -7.48
C HIS A 37 -9.83 9.97 -7.22
N LEU A 38 -9.66 10.74 -6.14
CA LEU A 38 -10.52 11.89 -5.85
C LEU A 38 -10.35 12.99 -6.90
N LEU A 39 -9.11 13.33 -7.25
CA LEU A 39 -8.83 14.31 -8.31
C LEU A 39 -9.38 13.85 -9.66
N ARG A 40 -9.25 12.55 -9.97
CA ARG A 40 -9.88 11.97 -11.16
C ARG A 40 -11.39 12.15 -11.18
N VAL A 41 -12.06 11.87 -10.06
CA VAL A 41 -13.52 11.98 -9.94
C VAL A 41 -14.00 13.44 -10.06
N ILE A 42 -13.23 14.39 -9.50
CA ILE A 42 -13.61 15.81 -9.50
C ILE A 42 -13.34 16.46 -10.85
N PHE A 43 -12.19 16.21 -11.46
CA PHE A 43 -11.72 16.94 -12.64
C PHE A 43 -11.77 16.13 -13.94
N GLY A 44 -12.08 14.83 -13.87
CA GLY A 44 -12.17 13.94 -15.01
C GLY A 44 -10.86 13.26 -15.41
N ASP A 45 -10.97 12.36 -16.39
CA ASP A 45 -9.85 11.52 -16.84
C ASP A 45 -8.73 12.33 -17.48
N ASP A 46 -9.06 13.29 -18.34
CA ASP A 46 -8.07 14.11 -19.06
C ASP A 46 -7.19 14.89 -18.09
N PHE A 47 -7.78 15.53 -17.11
CA PHE A 47 -7.04 16.24 -16.06
C PHE A 47 -6.16 15.29 -15.25
N ALA A 48 -6.71 14.17 -14.82
CA ALA A 48 -5.99 13.18 -14.02
C ALA A 48 -4.77 12.65 -14.78
N MET A 49 -4.92 12.32 -16.05
CA MET A 49 -3.82 11.83 -16.88
C MET A 49 -2.74 12.89 -17.13
N GLN A 50 -3.14 14.12 -17.37
CA GLN A 50 -2.19 15.18 -17.69
C GLN A 50 -1.41 15.70 -16.49
N TYR A 51 -2.04 15.81 -15.32
CA TYR A 51 -1.47 16.52 -14.18
C TYR A 51 -1.26 15.67 -12.92
N VAL A 52 -1.98 14.56 -12.78
CA VAL A 52 -1.97 13.77 -11.54
C VAL A 52 -1.19 12.48 -11.70
N VAL A 53 -1.50 11.70 -12.75
CA VAL A 53 -0.84 10.41 -13.01
C VAL A 53 0.34 10.61 -13.93
N THR A 54 1.37 11.25 -13.42
CA THR A 54 2.62 11.45 -14.14
C THR A 54 3.64 10.36 -13.78
N PRO A 55 4.65 10.10 -14.61
CA PRO A 55 5.73 9.18 -14.25
C PRO A 55 6.41 9.52 -12.91
N THR A 56 6.47 10.80 -12.56
CA THR A 56 7.04 11.26 -11.29
C THR A 56 6.14 10.90 -10.11
N THR A 57 4.84 11.16 -10.23
CA THR A 57 3.85 10.82 -9.19
C THR A 57 3.82 9.32 -8.94
N ASP A 58 3.90 8.52 -10.00
CA ASP A 58 3.90 7.08 -9.92
C ASP A 58 5.15 6.53 -9.25
N LYS A 59 6.33 7.11 -9.52
CA LYS A 59 7.58 6.79 -8.80
C LYS A 59 7.46 7.07 -7.30
N ILE A 60 6.85 8.18 -6.92
CA ILE A 60 6.62 8.54 -5.51
C ILE A 60 5.69 7.51 -4.85
N LEU A 61 4.63 7.10 -5.54
CA LEU A 61 3.70 6.09 -5.05
C LEU A 61 4.33 4.70 -4.92
N LEU A 62 5.20 4.33 -5.87
CA LEU A 62 5.85 3.01 -5.89
C LEU A 62 6.71 2.73 -4.64
N VAL A 63 7.33 3.75 -4.04
CA VAL A 63 8.20 3.55 -2.87
C VAL A 63 7.42 3.00 -1.67
N PRO A 64 6.39 3.68 -1.13
CA PRO A 64 5.63 3.15 0.00
C PRO A 64 4.83 1.90 -0.39
N MET A 65 4.34 1.81 -1.63
CA MET A 65 3.60 0.66 -2.13
C MET A 65 4.45 -0.61 -2.15
N THR A 66 5.67 -0.54 -2.69
CA THR A 66 6.60 -1.69 -2.73
C THR A 66 6.99 -2.12 -1.32
N TYR A 67 7.30 -1.15 -0.45
CA TYR A 67 7.63 -1.46 0.93
C TYR A 67 6.47 -2.12 1.66
N ALA A 68 5.25 -1.59 1.53
CA ALA A 68 4.05 -2.16 2.13
C ALA A 68 3.71 -3.55 1.54
N GLY A 69 3.88 -3.74 0.23
CA GLY A 69 3.68 -5.03 -0.42
C GLY A 69 4.61 -6.11 0.14
N ILE A 70 5.91 -5.85 0.17
CA ILE A 70 6.91 -6.80 0.69
C ILE A 70 6.70 -7.09 2.18
N THR A 71 6.56 -6.05 3.00
CA THR A 71 6.40 -6.21 4.45
C THR A 71 5.07 -6.86 4.81
N GLY A 72 3.99 -6.56 4.06
CA GLY A 72 2.69 -7.19 4.21
C GLY A 72 2.73 -8.69 3.93
N ILE A 73 3.40 -9.11 2.85
CA ILE A 73 3.62 -10.53 2.54
C ILE A 73 4.41 -11.20 3.67
N LEU A 74 5.49 -10.58 4.14
CA LEU A 74 6.28 -11.12 5.24
C LEU A 74 5.47 -11.28 6.53
N LEU A 75 4.60 -10.32 6.86
CA LEU A 75 3.69 -10.40 8.00
C LEU A 75 2.70 -11.55 7.89
N LEU A 76 2.18 -11.80 6.69
CA LEU A 76 1.28 -12.93 6.42
C LEU A 76 1.99 -14.28 6.55
N VAL A 77 3.12 -14.43 5.86
CA VAL A 77 3.90 -15.68 5.85
C VAL A 77 4.36 -16.05 7.26
N ARG A 78 4.82 -15.07 8.01
CA ARG A 78 5.32 -15.30 9.38
C ARG A 78 4.21 -15.23 10.45
N GLN A 79 2.95 -15.06 10.05
CA GLN A 79 1.78 -15.03 10.92
C GLN A 79 1.90 -14.05 12.10
N ARG A 80 2.50 -12.88 11.86
CA ARG A 80 2.80 -11.88 12.91
C ARG A 80 1.67 -10.89 13.18
N VAL A 81 0.54 -11.01 12.49
CA VAL A 81 -0.64 -10.17 12.71
C VAL A 81 -1.63 -10.88 13.62
N VAL A 82 -2.24 -10.12 14.53
CA VAL A 82 -3.34 -10.60 15.36
C VAL A 82 -4.64 -10.45 14.58
N PHE A 83 -5.31 -11.55 14.30
CA PHE A 83 -6.61 -11.54 13.63
C PHE A 83 -7.74 -11.87 14.63
N VAL A 84 -8.72 -10.97 14.71
CA VAL A 84 -9.90 -11.16 15.57
C VAL A 84 -10.77 -12.30 15.07
N ASN A 85 -10.89 -12.45 13.75
CA ASN A 85 -11.71 -13.47 13.12
C ASN A 85 -11.25 -13.75 11.67
N LYS A 86 -11.89 -14.75 11.02
CA LYS A 86 -11.58 -15.13 9.63
C LYS A 86 -11.79 -14.00 8.62
N ARG A 87 -12.83 -13.16 8.82
CA ARG A 87 -13.10 -12.00 7.93
C ARG A 87 -12.00 -10.96 8.03
N HIS A 88 -11.53 -10.66 9.24
CA HIS A 88 -10.40 -9.75 9.45
C HIS A 88 -9.13 -10.26 8.74
N ARG A 89 -8.85 -11.56 8.85
CA ARG A 89 -7.71 -12.17 8.14
C ARG A 89 -7.89 -12.07 6.62
N ALA A 90 -9.07 -12.37 6.09
CA ALA A 90 -9.35 -12.29 4.66
C ALA A 90 -9.20 -10.87 4.11
N LEU A 91 -9.72 -9.86 4.82
CA LEU A 91 -9.58 -8.45 4.46
C LEU A 91 -8.12 -8.01 4.47
N PHE A 92 -7.35 -8.39 5.49
CA PHE A 92 -5.93 -8.09 5.55
C PHE A 92 -5.17 -8.75 4.40
N THR A 93 -5.43 -10.03 4.15
CA THR A 93 -4.81 -10.73 3.01
C THR A 93 -5.17 -10.06 1.69
N GLY A 94 -6.44 -9.73 1.48
CA GLY A 94 -6.90 -9.03 0.29
C GLY A 94 -6.22 -7.66 0.10
N SER A 95 -6.05 -6.89 1.19
CA SER A 95 -5.36 -5.60 1.14
C SER A 95 -3.87 -5.74 0.79
N VAL A 96 -3.19 -6.74 1.32
CA VAL A 96 -1.80 -7.03 0.98
C VAL A 96 -1.66 -7.48 -0.48
N VAL A 97 -2.55 -8.35 -0.95
CA VAL A 97 -2.59 -8.79 -2.35
C VAL A 97 -2.84 -7.61 -3.29
N TYR A 98 -3.77 -6.73 -2.94
CA TYR A 98 -4.05 -5.51 -3.70
C TYR A 98 -2.81 -4.61 -3.80
N ILE A 99 -2.17 -4.29 -2.67
CA ILE A 99 -0.98 -3.42 -2.65
C ILE A 99 0.17 -4.08 -3.40
N ALA A 100 0.49 -5.34 -3.10
CA ALA A 100 1.60 -6.05 -3.72
C ALA A 100 1.37 -6.30 -5.21
N GLY A 101 0.15 -6.61 -5.61
CA GLY A 101 -0.22 -6.82 -7.02
C GLY A 101 -0.25 -5.52 -7.84
N SER A 102 -0.49 -4.38 -7.19
CA SER A 102 -0.43 -3.07 -7.85
C SER A 102 1.00 -2.68 -8.23
N VAL A 103 2.02 -3.14 -7.50
CA VAL A 103 3.43 -2.80 -7.78
C VAL A 103 3.87 -3.17 -9.20
N PRO A 104 3.76 -4.43 -9.66
CA PRO A 104 4.16 -4.79 -11.02
C PRO A 104 3.33 -4.07 -12.09
N LEU A 105 2.07 -3.78 -11.80
CA LEU A 105 1.19 -3.05 -12.72
C LEU A 105 1.68 -1.62 -12.92
N HIS A 106 1.99 -0.90 -11.84
CA HIS A 106 2.57 0.45 -11.89
C HIS A 106 3.96 0.46 -12.53
N ILE A 107 4.81 -0.53 -12.23
CA ILE A 107 6.12 -0.66 -12.88
C ILE A 107 5.95 -0.84 -14.39
N TYR A 108 5.06 -1.72 -14.82
CA TYR A 108 4.79 -1.96 -16.23
C TYR A 108 4.34 -0.69 -16.95
N CYS A 109 3.38 0.03 -16.40
CA CYS A 109 2.87 1.25 -17.00
C CYS A 109 3.88 2.39 -17.02
N SER A 110 4.60 2.61 -15.91
CA SER A 110 5.49 3.77 -15.78
C SER A 110 6.86 3.60 -16.41
N TYR A 111 7.33 2.35 -16.59
CA TYR A 111 8.71 2.10 -17.03
C TYR A 111 8.82 1.27 -18.31
N ILE A 112 7.83 0.43 -18.63
CA ILE A 112 7.91 -0.46 -19.78
C ILE A 112 7.16 0.13 -20.96
N ILE A 113 5.89 0.48 -20.79
CA ILE A 113 5.08 1.01 -21.90
C ILE A 113 5.00 2.54 -21.94
N TRP A 114 5.49 3.22 -20.90
CA TRP A 114 5.44 4.69 -20.78
C TRP A 114 4.03 5.25 -20.99
N ASP A 115 3.03 4.44 -20.68
CA ASP A 115 1.64 4.78 -20.87
C ASP A 115 1.02 5.14 -19.52
N THR A 116 0.71 6.42 -19.37
CA THR A 116 -0.02 6.93 -18.19
C THR A 116 -1.50 6.53 -18.21
N HIS A 117 -1.95 5.82 -19.24
CA HIS A 117 -3.34 5.47 -19.46
C HIS A 117 -3.82 4.26 -18.63
N LEU A 118 -3.03 3.79 -17.64
CA LEU A 118 -3.51 2.75 -16.71
C LEU A 118 -4.89 3.10 -16.12
N MET A 119 -5.13 4.36 -15.84
CA MET A 119 -6.43 4.81 -15.35
C MET A 119 -7.56 4.63 -16.35
N THR A 120 -7.28 4.72 -17.65
CA THR A 120 -8.31 4.54 -18.70
C THR A 120 -8.72 3.09 -18.89
N TRP A 121 -7.89 2.13 -18.45
CA TRP A 121 -8.26 0.71 -18.46
C TRP A 121 -9.38 0.40 -17.46
N PHE A 122 -9.56 1.29 -16.48
CA PHE A 122 -10.59 1.16 -15.48
C PHE A 122 -11.64 2.26 -15.66
N PRO A 123 -12.91 1.90 -15.87
CA PRO A 123 -13.97 2.88 -16.00
C PRO A 123 -14.12 3.74 -14.74
N MET A 124 -14.68 4.94 -14.86
CA MET A 124 -14.82 5.92 -13.77
C MET A 124 -15.51 5.33 -12.52
N TRP A 125 -16.49 4.42 -12.69
CA TRP A 125 -17.14 3.77 -11.56
C TRP A 125 -16.16 3.02 -10.64
N PHE A 126 -15.04 2.55 -11.18
CA PHE A 126 -14.01 1.88 -10.38
C PHE A 126 -13.35 2.83 -9.39
N SER A 127 -13.11 4.09 -9.77
CA SER A 127 -12.61 5.12 -8.84
C SER A 127 -13.60 5.39 -7.71
N TYR A 128 -14.90 5.47 -8.01
CA TYR A 128 -15.93 5.58 -6.97
C TYR A 128 -15.94 4.37 -6.03
N PHE A 129 -15.83 3.16 -6.58
CA PHE A 129 -15.78 1.95 -5.77
C PHE A 129 -14.56 1.92 -4.84
N LEU A 130 -13.39 2.31 -5.34
CA LEU A 130 -12.18 2.42 -4.50
C LEU A 130 -12.36 3.44 -3.38
N LEU A 131 -12.85 4.63 -3.69
CA LEU A 131 -13.01 5.72 -2.73
C LEU A 131 -14.07 5.42 -1.66
N ILE A 132 -15.19 4.82 -2.04
CA ILE A 132 -16.33 4.64 -1.13
C ILE A 132 -16.23 3.33 -0.35
N VAL A 133 -15.66 2.27 -0.95
CA VAL A 133 -15.66 0.94 -0.36
C VAL A 133 -14.25 0.50 0.05
N VAL A 134 -13.33 0.42 -0.91
CA VAL A 134 -12.05 -0.28 -0.70
C VAL A 134 -11.14 0.50 0.25
N TYR A 135 -10.91 1.77 -0.02
CA TYR A 135 -9.97 2.57 0.77
C TYR A 135 -10.44 2.84 2.21
N PRO A 136 -11.72 3.17 2.49
CA PRO A 136 -12.18 3.27 3.86
C PRO A 136 -12.05 1.97 4.66
N VAL A 137 -12.31 0.83 4.02
CA VAL A 137 -12.12 -0.49 4.66
C VAL A 137 -10.64 -0.73 4.97
N PHE A 138 -9.74 -0.48 4.02
CA PHE A 138 -8.30 -0.68 4.20
C PHE A 138 -7.72 0.27 5.24
N LEU A 139 -8.07 1.56 5.20
CA LEU A 139 -7.62 2.53 6.20
C LEU A 139 -8.06 2.13 7.61
N THR A 140 -9.33 1.71 7.78
CA THR A 140 -9.84 1.24 9.07
C THR A 140 -9.12 -0.01 9.54
N LEU A 141 -8.85 -0.94 8.62
CA LEU A 141 -8.13 -2.18 8.88
C LEU A 141 -6.71 -1.90 9.37
N PHE A 142 -5.97 -1.03 8.66
CA PHE A 142 -4.59 -0.71 9.00
C PHE A 142 -4.50 0.13 10.27
N TRP A 143 -5.45 1.03 10.50
CA TRP A 143 -5.52 1.79 11.74
C TRP A 143 -5.61 0.89 12.98
N LYS A 144 -6.43 -0.16 12.91
CA LYS A 144 -6.67 -1.12 13.99
C LYS A 144 -5.69 -2.30 14.02
N LEU A 145 -4.69 -2.31 13.14
CA LEU A 145 -3.77 -3.43 13.03
C LEU A 145 -2.93 -3.61 14.30
N GLN A 146 -2.89 -4.85 14.79
CA GLN A 146 -2.09 -5.25 15.95
C GLN A 146 -1.13 -6.37 15.55
N TYR A 147 0.08 -6.30 16.08
CA TYR A 147 1.12 -7.29 15.85
C TYR A 147 1.24 -8.23 17.05
N LYS A 148 1.58 -9.50 16.77
CA LYS A 148 1.95 -10.45 17.82
C LYS A 148 3.31 -10.09 18.37
N ASN A 149 3.43 -10.09 19.68
CA ASN A 149 4.71 -9.94 20.39
C ASN A 149 5.63 -11.13 20.14
#